data_9f2e99e7da0eb51549c0d9cc9cf19b60
#
_entry.id   9f2e99e7da0eb51549c0d9cc9cf19b60
#
_cell.length_a   1.000
_cell.length_b   1.000
_cell.length_c   1.000
_cell.angle_alpha   90.00
_cell.angle_beta   90.00
_cell.angle_gamma   90.00
#
_symmetry.space_group_name_H-M   'P 1'
#
loop_
_entity.id
_entity.type
_entity.pdbx_description
1 polymer ?
#
loop_
_entity_poly.entity_id
_entity_poly.type
_entity_poly.pdbx_seq_one_letter_code
_entity_poly.pdbx_strand_id
1 'polypeptide(L)'
;MTLAQLIRVMEKVARHQPSINMIVQNDVFRINSAPSLKYGVFAWTQGQHSGSINGMMSYNFTIFYVDRLTEDKSNQIEIQSVGCETLGNILRTLAEEYDVDVASYTMQTFNQRFTDECAGVFCNVALSVLPTFFCPEDFEEDSNSLTY
;
A
#
# COMPACT_ATOMS: atom_id res chain seq x y z
N MET A 1 -9.60 2.60 12.91
CA MET A 1 -8.22 2.21 12.52
C MET A 1 -7.43 3.46 12.19
N THR A 2 -6.23 3.58 12.72
CA THR A 2 -5.34 4.71 12.43
C THR A 2 -4.58 4.48 11.14
N LEU A 3 -3.95 5.54 10.61
CA LEU A 3 -3.08 5.41 9.44
C LEU A 3 -1.95 4.39 9.67
N ALA A 4 -1.30 4.45 10.83
CA ALA A 4 -0.22 3.52 11.16
C ALA A 4 -0.71 2.06 11.22
N GLN A 5 -1.89 1.83 11.78
CA GLN A 5 -2.49 0.51 11.81
C GLN A 5 -2.83 0.01 10.41
N LEU A 6 -3.38 0.88 9.57
CA LEU A 6 -3.71 0.54 8.18
C LEU A 6 -2.45 0.15 7.39
N ILE A 7 -1.37 0.93 7.53
CA ILE A 7 -0.11 0.63 6.86
C ILE A 7 0.44 -0.73 7.32
N ARG A 8 0.41 -0.99 8.63
CA ARG A 8 0.89 -2.29 9.17
C ARG A 8 0.08 -3.46 8.64
N VAL A 9 -1.23 -3.30 8.55
CA VAL A 9 -2.11 -4.34 8.02
C VAL A 9 -1.84 -4.55 6.53
N MET A 10 -1.71 -3.48 5.77
CA MET A 10 -1.41 -3.55 4.34
C MET A 10 -0.09 -4.28 4.09
N GLU A 11 0.96 -3.95 4.85
CA GLU A 11 2.26 -4.62 4.73
C GLU A 11 2.21 -6.07 5.17
N LYS A 12 1.43 -6.37 6.21
CA LYS A 12 1.23 -7.76 6.66
C LYS A 12 0.59 -8.60 5.56
N VAL A 13 -0.46 -8.08 4.93
CA VAL A 13 -1.14 -8.76 3.83
C VAL A 13 -0.19 -8.93 2.65
N ALA A 14 0.60 -7.91 2.32
CA ALA A 14 1.58 -7.97 1.24
C ALA A 14 2.63 -9.06 1.51
N ARG A 15 3.15 -9.15 2.73
CA ARG A 15 4.15 -10.17 3.08
C ARG A 15 3.66 -11.60 2.93
N HIS A 16 2.36 -11.83 3.00
CA HIS A 16 1.78 -13.16 2.82
C HIS A 16 1.58 -13.53 1.36
N GLN A 17 1.79 -12.60 0.42
CA GLN A 17 1.71 -12.90 -0.99
C GLN A 17 2.99 -13.63 -1.44
N PRO A 18 2.87 -14.80 -2.10
CA PRO A 18 4.06 -15.58 -2.47
C PRO A 18 4.96 -14.86 -3.48
N SER A 19 4.42 -13.91 -4.23
CA SER A 19 5.17 -13.13 -5.21
C SER A 19 5.98 -11.98 -4.61
N ILE A 20 5.76 -11.64 -3.33
CA ILE A 20 6.41 -10.51 -2.66
C ILE A 20 7.59 -11.02 -1.84
N ASN A 21 8.78 -10.48 -2.13
CA ASN A 21 10.02 -10.83 -1.43
C ASN A 21 10.61 -9.66 -0.65
N MET A 22 10.16 -8.43 -0.92
CA MET A 22 10.66 -7.24 -0.26
C MET A 22 9.60 -6.15 -0.25
N ILE A 23 9.60 -5.32 0.80
CA ILE A 23 8.72 -4.15 0.90
C ILE A 23 9.57 -2.89 0.97
N VAL A 24 9.22 -1.89 0.16
CA VAL A 24 9.83 -0.55 0.18
C VAL A 24 8.77 0.44 0.64
N GLN A 25 9.05 1.13 1.74
CA GLN A 25 8.08 1.98 2.42
C GLN A 25 8.17 3.43 1.99
N ASN A 26 7.02 4.01 1.70
CA ASN A 26 6.77 5.45 1.55
C ASN A 26 7.63 6.18 0.51
N ASP A 27 8.37 5.47 -0.33
CA ASP A 27 9.16 6.06 -1.41
C ASP A 27 9.55 4.98 -2.42
N VAL A 28 8.84 4.94 -3.54
CA VAL A 28 9.13 3.97 -4.59
C VAL A 28 10.52 4.17 -5.20
N PHE A 29 11.05 5.38 -5.17
CA PHE A 29 12.37 5.67 -5.76
C PHE A 29 13.53 5.09 -4.94
N ARG A 30 13.30 4.65 -3.71
CA ARG A 30 14.30 3.89 -2.94
C ARG A 30 14.70 2.59 -3.62
N ILE A 31 13.90 2.11 -4.55
CA ILE A 31 14.24 0.95 -5.37
C ILE A 31 15.54 1.19 -6.14
N ASN A 32 15.77 2.43 -6.61
CA ASN A 32 16.97 2.78 -7.35
C ASN A 32 18.24 2.82 -6.50
N SER A 33 18.11 3.02 -5.20
CA SER A 33 19.26 3.23 -4.31
C SER A 33 19.50 2.09 -3.33
N ALA A 34 18.61 1.12 -3.27
CA ALA A 34 18.77 0.01 -2.33
C ALA A 34 19.88 -0.94 -2.80
N PRO A 35 20.89 -1.21 -1.94
CA PRO A 35 22.07 -1.98 -2.37
C PRO A 35 21.80 -3.48 -2.54
N SER A 36 20.70 -4.01 -2.02
CA SER A 36 20.40 -5.44 -2.09
C SER A 36 18.90 -5.66 -2.22
N LEU A 37 18.36 -5.32 -3.39
CA LEU A 37 16.96 -5.57 -3.71
C LEU A 37 16.71 -7.06 -3.94
N LYS A 38 15.64 -7.54 -3.32
CA LYS A 38 15.08 -8.86 -3.64
C LYS A 38 13.79 -8.60 -4.42
N TYR A 39 13.83 -8.87 -5.70
CA TYR A 39 12.66 -8.74 -6.58
C TYR A 39 11.66 -9.85 -6.27
N GLY A 40 10.45 -9.72 -6.55
CA GLY A 40 9.29 -9.01 -6.46
C GLY A 40 9.12 -8.06 -5.29
N VAL A 41 9.07 -6.83 -5.61
CA VAL A 41 9.00 -5.78 -4.63
C VAL A 41 7.57 -5.23 -4.55
N PHE A 42 7.07 -5.12 -3.32
CA PHE A 42 5.89 -4.32 -3.04
C PHE A 42 6.36 -2.99 -2.48
N ALA A 43 5.94 -1.90 -3.11
CA ALA A 43 6.24 -0.56 -2.64
C ALA A 43 4.95 0.23 -2.50
N TRP A 44 4.96 1.22 -1.61
CA TRP A 44 3.82 2.10 -1.46
C TRP A 44 4.29 3.53 -1.17
N THR A 45 3.48 4.48 -1.62
CA THR A 45 3.65 5.89 -1.29
C THR A 45 2.31 6.44 -0.84
N GLN A 46 2.35 7.50 -0.06
CA GLN A 46 1.14 8.18 0.40
C GLN A 46 0.77 9.30 -0.54
N GLY A 47 -0.54 9.46 -0.74
CA GLY A 47 -1.10 10.63 -1.39
C GLY A 47 -1.76 11.56 -0.39
N GLN A 48 -2.73 12.30 -0.85
CA GLN A 48 -3.50 13.23 -0.01
C GLN A 48 -4.62 12.47 0.68
N HIS A 49 -4.72 12.62 1.99
CA HIS A 49 -5.75 11.97 2.80
C HIS A 49 -6.91 12.92 3.04
N SER A 50 -8.10 12.35 3.20
CA SER A 50 -9.31 13.15 3.41
C SER A 50 -10.26 12.41 4.34
N GLY A 51 -11.22 13.15 4.88
CA GLY A 51 -12.26 12.57 5.73
C GLY A 51 -13.39 13.55 5.93
N SER A 52 -14.46 13.09 6.57
CA SER A 52 -15.56 13.94 6.98
C SER A 52 -15.87 13.70 8.45
N ILE A 53 -16.45 14.70 9.11
CA ILE A 53 -16.71 14.64 10.55
C ILE A 53 -17.60 13.46 10.90
N ASN A 54 -18.58 13.16 10.07
CA ASN A 54 -19.54 12.08 10.32
C ASN A 54 -19.31 10.85 9.43
N GLY A 55 -18.15 10.77 8.79
CA GLY A 55 -17.85 9.70 7.85
C GLY A 55 -16.56 8.99 8.13
N MET A 56 -16.12 8.23 7.13
CA MET A 56 -14.89 7.47 7.19
C MET A 56 -13.68 8.34 6.85
N MET A 57 -12.52 7.95 7.34
CA MET A 57 -11.25 8.49 6.87
C MET A 57 -10.83 7.75 5.61
N SER A 58 -10.44 8.51 4.60
CA SER A 58 -9.98 7.99 3.32
C SER A 58 -8.49 8.27 3.17
N TYR A 59 -7.70 7.21 3.17
CA TYR A 59 -6.26 7.29 3.03
C TYR A 59 -5.87 6.89 1.62
N ASN A 60 -5.26 7.82 0.88
CA ASN A 60 -4.87 7.60 -0.50
C ASN A 60 -3.44 7.08 -0.58
N PHE A 61 -3.28 6.00 -1.31
CA PHE A 61 -1.98 5.37 -1.54
C PHE A 61 -1.79 5.11 -3.03
N THR A 62 -0.53 5.10 -3.43
CA THR A 62 -0.12 4.43 -4.67
C THR A 62 0.67 3.21 -4.26
N ILE A 63 0.20 2.04 -4.67
CA ILE A 63 0.88 0.78 -4.39
C ILE A 63 1.48 0.23 -5.68
N PHE A 64 2.63 -0.41 -5.55
CA PHE A 64 3.43 -0.87 -6.70
C PHE A 64 3.81 -2.33 -6.52
N TYR A 65 3.77 -3.07 -7.61
CA TYR A 65 4.47 -4.33 -7.75
C TYR A 65 5.55 -4.17 -8.80
N VAL A 66 6.79 -4.50 -8.45
CA VAL A 66 7.96 -4.30 -9.31
C VAL A 66 8.77 -5.58 -9.35
N ASP A 67 9.14 -6.00 -10.55
CA ASP A 67 10.02 -7.14 -10.74
C ASP A 67 11.01 -6.86 -11.85
N ARG A 68 12.06 -7.66 -11.90
CA ARG A 68 13.16 -7.44 -12.84
C ARG A 68 12.87 -8.10 -14.17
N LEU A 69 13.10 -7.36 -15.27
CA LEU A 69 13.04 -7.89 -16.60
C LEU A 69 14.22 -8.80 -16.88
N THR A 70 13.99 -9.85 -17.65
CA THR A 70 15.06 -10.65 -18.24
C THR A 70 15.82 -9.83 -19.30
N GLU A 71 17.01 -10.27 -19.70
CA GLU A 71 17.82 -9.55 -20.67
C GLU A 71 17.08 -9.31 -21.99
N ASP A 72 16.32 -10.30 -22.44
CA ASP A 72 15.52 -10.20 -23.67
C ASP A 72 14.15 -9.57 -23.45
N LYS A 73 13.82 -9.20 -22.19
CA LYS A 73 12.55 -8.59 -21.79
C LYS A 73 11.32 -9.43 -22.13
N SER A 74 11.49 -10.74 -22.28
CA SER A 74 10.40 -11.65 -22.65
C SER A 74 9.39 -11.87 -21.52
N ASN A 75 9.76 -11.59 -20.26
CA ASN A 75 8.92 -11.82 -19.10
C ASN A 75 8.06 -10.61 -18.69
N GLN A 76 8.00 -9.56 -19.51
CA GLN A 76 7.27 -8.33 -19.16
C GLN A 76 5.79 -8.57 -18.86
N ILE A 77 5.10 -9.30 -19.73
CA ILE A 77 3.67 -9.57 -19.57
C ILE A 77 3.42 -10.46 -18.35
N GLU A 78 4.31 -11.42 -18.09
CA GLU A 78 4.17 -12.28 -16.91
C GLU A 78 4.31 -11.47 -15.63
N ILE A 79 5.27 -10.56 -15.56
CA ILE A 79 5.45 -9.66 -14.42
C ILE A 79 4.20 -8.82 -14.21
N GLN A 80 3.67 -8.24 -15.26
CA GLN A 80 2.48 -7.39 -15.19
C GLN A 80 1.25 -8.19 -14.76
N SER A 81 1.12 -9.42 -15.26
CA SER A 81 0.04 -10.34 -14.88
C SER A 81 0.11 -10.68 -13.38
N VAL A 82 1.29 -11.07 -12.90
CA VAL A 82 1.51 -11.37 -11.48
C VAL A 82 1.24 -10.13 -10.64
N GLY A 83 1.67 -8.96 -11.09
CA GLY A 83 1.44 -7.70 -10.40
C GLY A 83 -0.03 -7.37 -10.23
N CYS A 84 -0.81 -7.48 -11.28
CA CYS A 84 -2.26 -7.24 -11.22
C CYS A 84 -2.93 -8.20 -10.24
N GLU A 85 -2.58 -9.48 -10.30
CA GLU A 85 -3.13 -10.48 -9.39
C GLU A 85 -2.73 -10.21 -7.95
N THR A 86 -1.45 -9.92 -7.72
CA THR A 86 -0.92 -9.68 -6.37
C THR A 86 -1.56 -8.45 -5.72
N LEU A 87 -1.58 -7.32 -6.42
CA LEU A 87 -2.18 -6.09 -5.89
C LEU A 87 -3.69 -6.26 -5.71
N GLY A 88 -4.37 -6.94 -6.62
CA GLY A 88 -5.79 -7.24 -6.50
C GLY A 88 -6.10 -8.10 -5.28
N ASN A 89 -5.28 -9.11 -5.02
CA ASN A 89 -5.44 -9.98 -3.85
C ASN A 89 -5.21 -9.22 -2.54
N ILE A 90 -4.23 -8.33 -2.50
CA ILE A 90 -3.98 -7.49 -1.33
C ILE A 90 -5.21 -6.63 -1.03
N LEU A 91 -5.74 -5.94 -2.03
CA LEU A 91 -6.90 -5.08 -1.85
C LEU A 91 -8.15 -5.86 -1.45
N ARG A 92 -8.36 -7.02 -2.05
CA ARG A 92 -9.49 -7.90 -1.71
C ARG A 92 -9.40 -8.38 -0.26
N THR A 93 -8.20 -8.79 0.18
CA THR A 93 -8.00 -9.23 1.56
C THR A 93 -8.26 -8.11 2.56
N LEU A 94 -7.81 -6.89 2.25
CA LEU A 94 -8.09 -5.73 3.09
C LEU A 94 -9.60 -5.51 3.22
N ALA A 95 -10.32 -5.60 2.10
CA ALA A 95 -11.76 -5.37 2.10
C ALA A 95 -12.53 -6.47 2.84
N GLU A 96 -12.14 -7.71 2.67
CA GLU A 96 -12.89 -8.86 3.20
C GLU A 96 -12.55 -9.18 4.65
N GLU A 97 -11.29 -9.01 5.07
CA GLU A 97 -10.84 -9.49 6.37
C GLU A 97 -10.53 -8.38 7.38
N TYR A 98 -10.36 -7.14 6.94
CA TYR A 98 -9.93 -6.05 7.80
C TYR A 98 -10.87 -4.85 7.83
N ASP A 99 -12.07 -4.98 7.29
CA ASP A 99 -13.09 -3.93 7.25
C ASP A 99 -12.58 -2.61 6.64
N VAL A 100 -11.72 -2.71 5.65
CA VAL A 100 -11.27 -1.58 4.86
C VAL A 100 -12.16 -1.44 3.65
N ASP A 101 -12.76 -0.28 3.45
CA ASP A 101 -13.58 -0.04 2.27
C ASP A 101 -12.69 0.33 1.07
N VAL A 102 -12.74 -0.51 0.06
CA VAL A 102 -12.04 -0.32 -1.22
C VAL A 102 -13.09 -0.21 -2.30
N ALA A 103 -13.58 1.00 -2.57
CA ALA A 103 -14.71 1.18 -3.48
C ALA A 103 -14.35 0.86 -4.93
N SER A 104 -13.24 1.42 -5.40
CA SER A 104 -12.75 1.16 -6.75
C SER A 104 -11.27 1.51 -6.83
N TYR A 105 -10.60 0.92 -7.80
CA TYR A 105 -9.19 1.22 -8.05
C TYR A 105 -8.86 1.01 -9.52
N THR A 106 -7.81 1.67 -9.98
CA THR A 106 -7.34 1.54 -11.36
C THR A 106 -5.89 1.11 -11.34
N MET A 107 -5.58 0.08 -12.10
CA MET A 107 -4.21 -0.42 -12.25
C MET A 107 -3.63 0.03 -13.58
N GLN A 108 -2.34 0.38 -13.55
CA GLN A 108 -1.60 0.75 -14.74
C GLN A 108 -0.29 -0.02 -14.77
N THR A 109 0.02 -0.59 -15.92
CA THR A 109 1.28 -1.30 -16.12
C THR A 109 2.39 -0.33 -16.51
N PHE A 110 3.62 -0.69 -16.18
CA PHE A 110 4.79 0.08 -16.59
C PHE A 110 5.94 -0.87 -16.95
N ASN A 111 6.92 -0.35 -17.70
CA ASN A 111 8.14 -1.06 -17.98
C ASN A 111 9.33 -0.09 -18.01
N GLN A 112 10.54 -0.62 -17.77
CA GLN A 112 11.80 0.12 -17.84
C GLN A 112 11.81 1.43 -17.07
N ARG A 113 11.17 1.45 -15.89
CA ARG A 113 10.95 2.69 -15.13
C ARG A 113 12.06 3.04 -14.14
N PHE A 114 12.83 2.06 -13.71
CA PHE A 114 13.86 2.24 -12.66
C PHE A 114 15.25 2.04 -13.25
N THR A 115 16.29 2.35 -12.45
CA THR A 115 17.69 2.20 -12.82
C THR A 115 17.98 0.77 -13.32
N ASP A 116 17.48 -0.22 -12.60
CA ASP A 116 17.43 -1.59 -13.10
C ASP A 116 16.26 -1.69 -14.09
N GLU A 117 16.40 -2.50 -15.10
CA GLU A 117 15.32 -2.72 -16.06
C GLU A 117 14.21 -3.53 -15.40
N CYS A 118 13.19 -2.83 -14.93
CA CYS A 118 12.06 -3.39 -14.21
C CYS A 118 10.76 -3.15 -14.95
N ALA A 119 9.81 -4.04 -14.72
CA ALA A 119 8.43 -3.87 -15.12
C ALA A 119 7.52 -4.12 -13.92
N GLY A 120 6.28 -3.73 -14.04
CA GLY A 120 5.34 -3.97 -12.97
C GLY A 120 4.01 -3.29 -13.19
N VAL A 121 3.33 -3.09 -12.08
CA VAL A 121 1.99 -2.50 -12.02
C VAL A 121 1.95 -1.52 -10.86
N PHE A 122 1.28 -0.42 -11.04
CA PHE A 122 0.93 0.44 -9.91
C PHE A 122 -0.58 0.70 -9.87
N CYS A 123 -1.04 1.03 -8.69
CA CYS A 123 -2.47 1.22 -8.43
C CYS A 123 -2.66 2.41 -7.51
N ASN A 124 -3.43 3.39 -7.95
CA ASN A 124 -3.88 4.48 -7.10
C ASN A 124 -5.17 4.03 -6.42
N VAL A 125 -5.20 4.04 -5.11
CA VAL A 125 -6.32 3.52 -4.35
C VAL A 125 -6.61 4.37 -3.13
N ALA A 126 -7.89 4.54 -2.82
CA ALA A 126 -8.36 5.13 -1.59
C ALA A 126 -8.82 4.02 -0.66
N LEU A 127 -8.19 3.91 0.50
CA LEU A 127 -8.54 2.95 1.55
C LEU A 127 -9.28 3.70 2.64
N SER A 128 -10.58 3.42 2.77
CA SER A 128 -11.43 4.11 3.73
C SER A 128 -11.68 3.23 4.95
N VAL A 129 -11.50 3.82 6.11
CA VAL A 129 -11.65 3.13 7.40
C VAL A 129 -12.43 3.99 8.37
N LEU A 130 -13.06 3.35 9.34
CA LEU A 130 -13.71 4.07 10.42
C LEU A 130 -12.64 4.72 11.30
N PRO A 131 -12.81 6.01 11.64
CA PRO A 131 -11.86 6.69 12.50
C PRO A 131 -11.90 6.14 13.92
N THR A 132 -10.81 6.35 14.65
CA THR A 132 -10.74 6.03 16.07
C THR A 132 -11.28 7.22 16.86
N PHE A 133 -12.28 6.97 17.72
CA PHE A 133 -12.87 8.01 18.55
C PHE A 133 -12.48 7.84 20.01
N PHE A 134 -12.36 8.96 20.71
CA PHE A 134 -12.34 8.98 22.16
C PHE A 134 -13.76 9.22 22.66
N CYS A 135 -14.17 8.52 23.72
CA CYS A 135 -15.42 8.85 24.38
C CYS A 135 -15.22 10.04 25.32
N PRO A 136 -16.31 10.79 25.68
CA PRO A 136 -16.17 11.96 26.54
C PRO A 136 -15.49 11.71 27.87
N GLU A 137 -15.70 10.56 28.46
CA GLU A 137 -15.07 10.21 29.76
C GLU A 137 -13.56 10.06 29.61
N ASP A 138 -13.11 9.42 28.52
CA ASP A 138 -11.68 9.28 28.26
C ASP A 138 -11.03 10.64 28.00
N PHE A 139 -11.74 11.51 27.33
CA PHE A 139 -11.26 12.85 27.04
C PHE A 139 -11.08 13.68 28.30
N GLU A 140 -12.00 13.58 29.26
CA GLU A 140 -11.91 14.29 30.53
C GLU A 140 -10.67 13.84 31.33
N GLU A 141 -10.37 12.56 31.36
CA GLU A 141 -9.17 12.07 32.03
C GLU A 141 -7.91 12.61 31.34
N ASP A 142 -7.88 12.60 30.04
CA ASP A 142 -6.74 13.10 29.26
C ASP A 142 -6.54 14.59 29.46
N SER A 143 -7.62 15.37 29.58
CA SER A 143 -7.51 16.82 29.78
C SER A 143 -6.84 17.15 31.12
N ASN A 144 -7.04 16.35 32.13
CA ASN A 144 -6.35 16.52 33.41
C ASN A 144 -4.85 16.25 33.31
N SER A 145 -4.45 15.30 32.48
CA SER A 145 -3.04 14.96 32.26
C SER A 145 -2.32 15.99 31.42
N LEU A 146 -3.04 16.76 30.62
CA LEU A 146 -2.47 17.79 29.73
C LEU A 146 -2.32 19.14 30.44
N THR A 147 -2.81 19.28 31.62
CA THR A 147 -2.75 20.52 32.40
C THR A 147 -1.47 20.55 33.24
N TYR A 148 -0.44 21.18 32.73
CA TYR A 148 0.84 21.32 33.42
C TYR A 148 1.46 22.68 33.24
#